data_0b1e6ba2c3a5c5cdfb58bd414173486e
#
_entry.id   0b1e6ba2c3a5c5cdfb58bd414173486e
#
_cell.length_a   1.000
_cell.length_b   1.000
_cell.length_c   1.000
_cell.angle_alpha   90.00
_cell.angle_beta   90.00
_cell.angle_gamma   90.00
#
_symmetry.space_group_name_H-M   'P 1'
#
loop_
_entity.id
_entity.type
_entity.pdbx_description
1 polymer ?
#
loop_
_entity_poly.entity_id
_entity_poly.type
_entity_poly.pdbx_seq_one_letter_code
_entity_poly.pdbx_strand_id
1 'polypeptide(L)'
;MRNLIFLIIAFSFLFGSTSIIKEEELSFEFEIISDKNGLPDTVQAFIKSPVCEKDKCYEIQIIMRWDLIGRFREYDTLTGQGLTKLDHIPFIEEDYQKLDRLLKDPNSPIGDYKKEDLIHDTRKSDIDGFTGATIREINEIVVGGGVYSSYTLWQLANRKFTDSIKRMTTSLLDQKLINKLISKHDLAVNYFIINNLNPSDFLNYRNEIIEMITINKGYFVKSAIEKMPREIFQDSIIQDFFAKRFKTFNYFTQVAFLKQLNSISLIPSLKKELMSQKDNRNSLKNNLIEKKLF
;
A
#
# COMPACT_ATOMS: atom_id res chain seq x y z
N MET A 1 -16.30 -26.70 13.84
CA MET A 1 -15.71 -25.97 14.99
C MET A 1 -14.60 -25.10 14.40
N ARG A 2 -14.82 -23.79 14.32
CA ARG A 2 -13.85 -22.81 13.79
C ARG A 2 -12.87 -22.47 14.92
N ASN A 3 -11.60 -22.84 14.75
CA ASN A 3 -10.55 -22.41 15.68
C ASN A 3 -10.26 -20.93 15.39
N LEU A 4 -10.78 -20.07 16.25
CA LEU A 4 -10.51 -18.65 16.29
C LEU A 4 -9.19 -18.49 17.06
N ILE A 5 -8.11 -18.18 16.34
CA ILE A 5 -6.84 -17.79 16.96
C ILE A 5 -6.91 -16.27 17.13
N PHE A 6 -7.23 -15.82 18.34
CA PHE A 6 -7.13 -14.41 18.73
C PHE A 6 -5.65 -14.09 18.99
N LEU A 7 -5.07 -13.27 18.13
CA LEU A 7 -3.79 -12.63 18.43
C LEU A 7 -4.07 -11.20 18.90
N ILE A 8 -4.21 -11.06 20.23
CA ILE A 8 -4.34 -9.74 20.86
C ILE A 8 -2.95 -9.12 20.91
N ILE A 9 -2.66 -8.17 20.01
CA ILE A 9 -1.48 -7.31 20.11
C ILE A 9 -1.93 -5.99 20.69
N ALA A 10 -1.90 -5.89 22.03
CA ALA A 10 -2.05 -4.64 22.75
C ALA A 10 -0.75 -3.83 22.58
N PHE A 11 -0.73 -2.83 21.71
CA PHE A 11 0.34 -1.85 21.62
C PHE A 11 0.06 -0.72 22.61
N SER A 12 0.60 -0.85 23.82
CA SER A 12 0.66 0.25 24.78
C SER A 12 1.79 1.19 24.38
N PHE A 13 1.48 2.33 23.79
CA PHE A 13 2.43 3.43 23.65
C PHE A 13 2.45 4.25 24.93
N LEU A 14 3.49 4.04 25.74
CA LEU A 14 3.87 4.96 26.83
C LEU A 14 4.57 6.17 26.19
N PHE A 15 3.88 7.29 26.10
CA PHE A 15 4.50 8.60 26.00
C PHE A 15 4.05 9.45 27.19
N GLY A 16 5.00 9.74 28.06
CA GLY A 16 4.83 10.65 29.15
C GLY A 16 4.86 12.11 28.68
N SER A 17 4.08 12.91 29.36
CA SER A 17 3.99 14.37 29.57
C SER A 17 2.92 15.11 28.76
N THR A 18 1.79 15.23 29.42
CA THR A 18 0.88 16.41 29.62
C THR A 18 0.92 17.54 28.60
N SER A 19 -0.07 17.52 27.75
CA SER A 19 -0.92 18.67 27.47
C SER A 19 -2.35 18.16 27.30
N ILE A 20 -3.25 18.62 28.18
CA ILE A 20 -4.64 18.20 28.23
C ILE A 20 -5.37 18.90 27.08
N ILE A 21 -5.39 18.26 25.93
CA ILE A 21 -6.46 18.41 24.95
C ILE A 21 -7.21 17.08 25.04
N LYS A 22 -8.42 17.08 25.55
CA LYS A 22 -9.35 15.94 25.45
C LYS A 22 -9.74 15.81 23.97
N GLU A 23 -8.90 15.25 23.16
CA GLU A 23 -9.34 14.55 21.97
C GLU A 23 -10.04 13.30 22.46
N GLU A 24 -11.32 13.15 22.13
CA GLU A 24 -12.02 11.87 22.30
C GLU A 24 -11.18 10.83 21.58
N GLU A 25 -10.71 9.82 22.29
CA GLU A 25 -9.67 8.92 21.79
C GLU A 25 -10.25 8.00 20.71
N LEU A 26 -9.61 8.02 19.52
CA LEU A 26 -9.79 6.98 18.52
C LEU A 26 -9.39 5.64 19.14
N SER A 27 -10.33 4.71 19.23
CA SER A 27 -10.05 3.33 19.63
C SER A 27 -10.31 2.37 18.47
N PHE A 28 -9.44 1.36 18.34
CA PHE A 28 -9.55 0.34 17.29
C PHE A 28 -8.87 -0.95 17.73
N GLU A 29 -9.35 -2.05 17.16
CA GLU A 29 -8.75 -3.38 17.32
C GLU A 29 -8.66 -4.03 15.94
N PHE A 30 -7.45 -4.51 15.57
CA PHE A 30 -7.25 -5.24 14.32
C PHE A 30 -7.46 -6.73 14.49
N GLU A 31 -8.16 -7.32 13.53
CA GLU A 31 -8.31 -8.76 13.36
C GLU A 31 -7.85 -9.17 11.96
N ILE A 32 -7.14 -10.29 11.86
CA ILE A 32 -6.77 -10.89 10.58
C ILE A 32 -7.76 -12.00 10.26
N ILE A 33 -8.49 -11.82 9.17
CA ILE A 33 -9.40 -12.82 8.63
C ILE A 33 -8.64 -13.70 7.65
N SER A 34 -8.63 -15.00 7.91
CA SER A 34 -8.04 -16.00 7.03
C SER A 34 -9.02 -16.52 6.00
N ASP A 35 -8.50 -16.92 4.84
CA ASP A 35 -9.25 -17.64 3.82
C ASP A 35 -9.58 -19.09 4.24
N LYS A 36 -10.24 -19.84 3.35
CA LYS A 36 -10.60 -21.25 3.57
C LYS A 36 -9.40 -22.19 3.78
N ASN A 37 -8.20 -21.77 3.38
CA ASN A 37 -6.95 -22.52 3.55
C ASN A 37 -6.21 -22.12 4.83
N GLY A 38 -6.77 -21.23 5.64
CA GLY A 38 -6.14 -20.72 6.86
C GLY A 38 -5.06 -19.66 6.63
N LEU A 39 -4.90 -19.15 5.40
CA LEU A 39 -3.93 -18.09 5.10
C LEU A 39 -4.55 -16.71 5.29
N PRO A 40 -3.81 -15.72 5.81
CA PRO A 40 -4.25 -14.34 5.89
C PRO A 40 -4.84 -13.84 4.56
N ASP A 41 -5.96 -13.10 4.60
CA ASP A 41 -6.60 -12.56 3.41
C ASP A 41 -7.08 -11.13 3.55
N THR A 42 -7.66 -10.81 4.68
CA THR A 42 -8.27 -9.51 4.95
C THR A 42 -7.88 -9.05 6.35
N VAL A 43 -7.62 -7.77 6.49
CA VAL A 43 -7.49 -7.12 7.80
C VAL A 43 -8.78 -6.39 8.10
N GLN A 44 -9.37 -6.66 9.25
CA GLN A 44 -10.57 -6.00 9.71
C GLN A 44 -10.25 -5.20 10.97
N ALA A 45 -10.91 -4.05 11.15
CA ALA A 45 -10.90 -3.34 12.41
C ALA A 45 -12.32 -2.92 12.80
N PHE A 46 -12.63 -3.10 14.09
CA PHE A 46 -13.72 -2.38 14.73
C PHE A 46 -13.16 -1.04 15.21
N ILE A 47 -13.80 0.06 14.81
CA ILE A 47 -13.30 1.41 15.03
C ILE A 47 -14.37 2.22 15.71
N LYS A 48 -13.98 2.88 16.80
CA LYS A 48 -14.72 3.99 17.41
C LYS A 48 -13.94 5.26 17.18
N SER A 49 -14.53 6.21 16.49
CA SER A 49 -13.87 7.46 16.12
C SER A 49 -14.79 8.65 16.38
N PRO A 50 -14.26 9.72 17.01
CA PRO A 50 -14.98 10.96 17.07
C PRO A 50 -15.02 11.61 15.68
N VAL A 51 -16.19 12.11 15.32
CA VAL A 51 -16.38 13.03 14.21
C VAL A 51 -16.77 14.36 14.79
N CYS A 52 -15.90 15.34 14.68
CA CYS A 52 -16.11 16.64 15.29
C CYS A 52 -16.33 17.70 14.21
N GLU A 53 -17.31 18.56 14.45
CA GLU A 53 -17.52 19.82 13.74
C GLU A 53 -17.48 20.97 14.74
N LYS A 54 -16.44 21.83 14.64
CA LYS A 54 -16.17 22.87 15.63
C LYS A 54 -16.11 22.25 17.04
N ASP A 55 -17.01 22.66 17.93
CA ASP A 55 -17.08 22.22 19.33
C ASP A 55 -18.02 21.04 19.57
N LYS A 56 -18.67 20.54 18.52
CA LYS A 56 -19.60 19.40 18.61
C LYS A 56 -18.95 18.16 18.04
N CYS A 57 -18.82 17.12 18.86
CA CYS A 57 -18.34 15.82 18.44
C CYS A 57 -19.43 14.76 18.66
N TYR A 58 -19.47 13.79 17.77
CA TYR A 58 -20.25 12.56 17.96
C TYR A 58 -19.39 11.35 17.61
N GLU A 59 -19.63 10.24 18.29
CA GLU A 59 -18.90 9.01 18.05
C GLU A 59 -19.52 8.23 16.91
N ILE A 60 -18.69 7.78 15.96
CA ILE A 60 -19.07 6.76 14.98
C ILE A 60 -18.47 5.42 15.39
N GLN A 61 -19.23 4.35 15.16
CA GLN A 61 -18.77 2.98 15.33
C GLN A 61 -18.93 2.24 14.01
N ILE A 62 -17.82 1.71 13.49
CA ILE A 62 -17.77 1.14 12.15
C ILE A 62 -16.79 -0.04 12.10
N ILE A 63 -17.12 -1.03 11.29
CA ILE A 63 -16.19 -2.10 10.93
C ILE A 63 -15.63 -1.77 9.55
N MET A 64 -14.33 -1.67 9.44
CA MET A 64 -13.65 -1.46 8.15
C MET A 64 -12.76 -2.64 7.80
N ARG A 65 -12.64 -2.94 6.49
CA ARG A 65 -11.82 -4.02 5.97
C ARG A 65 -10.87 -3.54 4.90
N TRP A 66 -9.64 -4.06 4.95
CA TRP A 66 -8.57 -3.80 4.00
C TRP A 66 -8.00 -5.12 3.49
N ASP A 67 -7.37 -5.05 2.31
CA ASP A 67 -6.48 -6.14 1.94
C ASP A 67 -5.16 -6.08 2.74
N LEU A 68 -4.31 -7.09 2.54
CA LEU A 68 -3.07 -7.24 3.30
C LEU A 68 -2.02 -6.15 3.03
N ILE A 69 -2.19 -5.32 2.02
CA ILE A 69 -1.32 -4.16 1.77
C ILE A 69 -1.97 -2.83 2.13
N GLY A 70 -3.08 -2.88 2.88
CA GLY A 70 -3.74 -1.71 3.44
C GLY A 70 -4.63 -0.95 2.46
N ARG A 71 -5.05 -1.56 1.34
CA ARG A 71 -6.05 -0.96 0.45
C ARG A 71 -7.44 -1.24 0.99
N PHE A 72 -8.20 -0.20 1.18
CA PHE A 72 -9.57 -0.29 1.64
C PHE A 72 -10.44 -1.15 0.72
N ARG A 73 -11.33 -1.97 1.29
CA ARG A 73 -12.23 -2.88 0.58
C ARG A 73 -13.69 -2.52 0.81
N GLU A 74 -14.09 -2.54 2.05
CA GLU A 74 -15.48 -2.35 2.43
C GLU A 74 -15.61 -1.94 3.89
N TYR A 75 -16.81 -1.55 4.28
CA TYR A 75 -17.17 -1.28 5.67
C TYR A 75 -18.57 -1.78 5.98
N ASP A 76 -18.84 -1.97 7.26
CA ASP A 76 -20.16 -2.22 7.81
C ASP A 76 -20.44 -1.26 8.93
N THR A 77 -21.69 -0.82 9.06
CA THR A 77 -22.20 -0.14 10.25
C THR A 77 -22.76 -1.17 11.22
N LEU A 78 -22.74 -0.86 12.52
CA LEU A 78 -23.36 -1.72 13.50
C LEU A 78 -24.89 -1.64 13.41
N THR A 79 -25.55 -2.74 13.74
CA THR A 79 -27.02 -2.78 13.78
C THR A 79 -27.58 -1.69 14.68
N GLY A 80 -28.42 -0.84 14.13
CA GLY A 80 -29.04 0.28 14.85
C GLY A 80 -28.11 1.51 15.04
N GLN A 81 -26.90 1.50 14.48
CA GLN A 81 -25.93 2.59 14.56
C GLN A 81 -25.52 3.05 13.16
N GLY A 82 -26.48 3.56 12.40
CA GLY A 82 -26.24 4.14 11.08
C GLY A 82 -25.37 5.40 11.15
N LEU A 83 -24.71 5.73 10.05
CA LEU A 83 -23.97 6.98 9.93
C LEU A 83 -24.95 8.16 9.86
N THR A 84 -24.51 9.31 10.36
CA THR A 84 -25.30 10.53 10.35
C THR A 84 -24.56 11.70 9.71
N LYS A 85 -25.34 12.59 9.14
CA LYS A 85 -24.94 13.93 8.70
C LYS A 85 -24.90 14.88 9.90
N LEU A 86 -24.68 16.17 9.62
CA LEU A 86 -24.89 17.25 10.56
C LEU A 86 -26.27 17.13 11.23
N ASP A 87 -26.36 17.59 12.49
CA ASP A 87 -27.58 17.57 13.28
C ASP A 87 -28.25 16.18 13.43
N HIS A 88 -27.40 15.12 13.39
CA HIS A 88 -27.77 13.71 13.53
C HIS A 88 -28.81 13.21 12.50
N ILE A 89 -28.89 13.85 11.33
CA ILE A 89 -29.74 13.38 10.23
C ILE A 89 -29.15 12.04 9.70
N PRO A 90 -29.90 10.93 9.70
CA PRO A 90 -29.42 9.65 9.23
C PRO A 90 -28.99 9.70 7.74
N PHE A 91 -27.97 8.92 7.39
CA PHE A 91 -27.64 8.66 6.00
C PHE A 91 -28.77 7.87 5.34
N ILE A 92 -29.08 8.22 4.11
CA ILE A 92 -29.95 7.45 3.21
C ILE A 92 -29.10 6.56 2.29
N GLU A 93 -29.72 5.68 1.53
CA GLU A 93 -29.00 4.72 0.66
C GLU A 93 -28.04 5.40 -0.32
N GLU A 94 -28.43 6.52 -0.91
CA GLU A 94 -27.60 7.29 -1.83
C GLU A 94 -26.36 7.88 -1.15
N ASP A 95 -26.46 8.23 0.12
CA ASP A 95 -25.33 8.71 0.92
C ASP A 95 -24.32 7.59 1.16
N TYR A 96 -24.79 6.38 1.49
CA TYR A 96 -23.93 5.21 1.66
C TYR A 96 -23.21 4.84 0.36
N GLN A 97 -23.92 4.86 -0.77
CA GLN A 97 -23.33 4.61 -2.08
C GLN A 97 -22.27 5.67 -2.45
N LYS A 98 -22.51 6.92 -2.12
CA LYS A 98 -21.57 8.02 -2.35
C LYS A 98 -20.34 7.87 -1.47
N LEU A 99 -20.55 7.55 -0.19
CA LEU A 99 -19.47 7.27 0.75
C LEU A 99 -18.62 6.08 0.30
N ASP A 100 -19.24 4.97 -0.10
CA ASP A 100 -18.50 3.78 -0.59
C ASP A 100 -17.59 4.10 -1.77
N ARG A 101 -18.08 4.87 -2.75
CA ARG A 101 -17.24 5.34 -3.87
C ARG A 101 -16.07 6.20 -3.40
N LEU A 102 -16.32 7.11 -2.48
CA LEU A 102 -15.29 7.97 -1.91
C LEU A 102 -14.21 7.17 -1.18
N LEU A 103 -14.60 6.23 -0.32
CA LEU A 103 -13.66 5.43 0.48
C LEU A 103 -12.81 4.50 -0.39
N LYS A 104 -13.33 4.04 -1.52
CA LYS A 104 -12.60 3.21 -2.50
C LYS A 104 -11.63 3.98 -3.39
N ASP A 105 -11.65 5.31 -3.35
CA ASP A 105 -10.71 6.15 -4.08
C ASP A 105 -9.60 6.68 -3.17
N PRO A 106 -8.42 6.02 -3.13
CA PRO A 106 -7.29 6.48 -2.33
C PRO A 106 -6.66 7.79 -2.83
N ASN A 107 -6.98 8.21 -4.07
CA ASN A 107 -6.48 9.42 -4.69
C ASN A 107 -7.51 10.54 -4.68
N SER A 108 -8.59 10.38 -3.93
CA SER A 108 -9.62 11.42 -3.83
C SER A 108 -9.03 12.75 -3.38
N PRO A 109 -9.40 13.87 -4.03
CA PRO A 109 -8.93 15.22 -3.67
C PRO A 109 -9.17 15.58 -2.20
N ILE A 110 -10.13 14.95 -1.53
CA ILE A 110 -10.39 15.16 -0.10
C ILE A 110 -9.15 14.91 0.77
N GLY A 111 -8.23 14.06 0.31
CA GLY A 111 -6.99 13.75 1.00
C GLY A 111 -5.97 14.89 1.03
N ASP A 112 -6.10 15.87 0.16
CA ASP A 112 -5.20 17.02 0.05
C ASP A 112 -5.62 18.20 0.95
N TYR A 113 -6.82 18.10 1.54
CA TYR A 113 -7.36 19.13 2.43
C TYR A 113 -7.10 18.82 3.88
N LYS A 114 -6.96 19.89 4.68
CA LYS A 114 -7.07 19.78 6.13
C LYS A 114 -8.55 19.84 6.53
N LYS A 115 -8.86 19.28 7.68
CA LYS A 115 -10.22 19.27 8.20
C LYS A 115 -10.84 20.67 8.32
N GLU A 116 -10.02 21.64 8.74
CA GLU A 116 -10.39 23.03 8.94
C GLU A 116 -10.72 23.75 7.64
N ASP A 117 -10.13 23.30 6.51
CA ASP A 117 -10.30 23.91 5.20
C ASP A 117 -11.54 23.42 4.45
N LEU A 118 -12.21 22.37 4.98
CA LEU A 118 -13.35 21.72 4.30
C LEU A 118 -14.62 22.55 4.30
N ILE A 119 -14.78 23.45 5.27
CA ILE A 119 -15.95 24.33 5.38
C ILE A 119 -15.47 25.76 5.56
N HIS A 120 -15.61 26.56 4.52
CA HIS A 120 -15.52 28.00 4.64
C HIS A 120 -16.86 28.57 5.14
N ASP A 121 -16.76 29.44 6.13
CA ASP A 121 -17.92 30.20 6.62
C ASP A 121 -18.48 31.04 5.47
N THR A 122 -19.61 30.63 4.92
CA THR A 122 -20.28 31.29 3.78
C THR A 122 -20.67 32.75 4.06
N ARG A 123 -20.47 33.23 5.29
CA ARG A 123 -20.72 34.62 5.70
C ARG A 123 -19.59 35.60 5.35
N LYS A 124 -18.49 35.15 4.78
CA LYS A 124 -17.33 35.99 4.44
C LYS A 124 -16.94 36.01 2.95
N SER A 125 -17.72 35.41 2.06
CA SER A 125 -17.32 35.25 0.66
C SER A 125 -17.97 36.23 -0.30
N ASP A 126 -17.88 37.53 -0.03
CA ASP A 126 -18.14 38.55 -1.09
C ASP A 126 -16.89 38.95 -1.87
N ILE A 127 -15.73 38.33 -1.59
CA ILE A 127 -14.47 38.65 -2.29
C ILE A 127 -13.61 37.40 -2.33
N ASP A 128 -13.76 36.51 -3.29
CA ASP A 128 -12.71 35.88 -4.05
C ASP A 128 -13.20 34.65 -4.85
N GLY A 129 -13.04 34.68 -6.17
CA GLY A 129 -13.51 33.63 -7.08
C GLY A 129 -12.73 32.32 -7.01
N PHE A 130 -11.73 32.20 -6.12
CA PHE A 130 -10.89 31.00 -5.96
C PHE A 130 -11.47 30.00 -4.96
N THR A 131 -12.11 30.46 -3.89
CA THR A 131 -12.66 29.62 -2.82
C THR A 131 -13.93 28.89 -3.22
N GLY A 132 -14.72 29.45 -4.13
CA GLY A 132 -15.97 28.84 -4.60
C GLY A 132 -15.77 27.56 -5.44
N ALA A 133 -14.71 27.45 -6.22
CA ALA A 133 -14.44 26.30 -7.07
C ALA A 133 -13.98 25.08 -6.24
N THR A 134 -13.13 25.28 -5.25
CA THR A 134 -12.60 24.23 -4.39
C THR A 134 -13.70 23.58 -3.53
N ILE A 135 -14.58 24.38 -2.94
CA ILE A 135 -15.74 23.90 -2.20
C ILE A 135 -16.69 23.09 -3.10
N ARG A 136 -16.84 23.47 -4.35
CA ARG A 136 -17.71 22.78 -5.29
C ARG A 136 -17.20 21.38 -5.62
N GLU A 137 -15.91 21.24 -5.89
CA GLU A 137 -15.29 19.92 -6.14
C GLU A 137 -15.45 18.97 -4.94
N ILE A 138 -15.23 19.47 -3.73
CA ILE A 138 -15.40 18.66 -2.52
C ILE A 138 -16.87 18.29 -2.32
N ASN A 139 -17.81 19.18 -2.51
CA ASN A 139 -19.24 18.92 -2.35
C ASN A 139 -19.77 17.85 -3.32
N GLU A 140 -19.17 17.75 -4.50
CA GLU A 140 -19.54 16.71 -5.47
C GLU A 140 -19.13 15.31 -5.05
N ILE A 141 -18.03 15.16 -4.31
CA ILE A 141 -17.46 13.86 -3.92
C ILE A 141 -17.85 13.42 -2.50
N VAL A 142 -18.14 14.34 -1.58
CA VAL A 142 -18.55 14.01 -0.20
C VAL A 142 -20.06 13.86 -0.06
N VAL A 143 -20.49 13.23 1.01
CA VAL A 143 -21.92 13.16 1.37
C VAL A 143 -22.42 14.56 1.74
N GLY A 144 -23.48 15.01 1.10
CA GLY A 144 -24.11 16.31 1.39
C GLY A 144 -24.56 16.42 2.85
N GLY A 145 -24.09 17.45 3.56
CA GLY A 145 -24.29 17.59 5.01
C GLY A 145 -23.48 16.62 5.88
N GLY A 146 -22.64 15.78 5.28
CA GLY A 146 -21.79 14.80 5.98
C GLY A 146 -20.30 14.95 5.64
N VAL A 147 -19.82 16.18 5.42
CA VAL A 147 -18.43 16.45 4.99
C VAL A 147 -17.43 15.92 6.00
N TYR A 148 -17.63 16.17 7.29
CA TYR A 148 -16.72 15.72 8.34
C TYR A 148 -16.73 14.21 8.54
N SER A 149 -17.91 13.56 8.42
CA SER A 149 -18.01 12.09 8.41
C SER A 149 -17.25 11.52 7.21
N SER A 150 -17.46 12.08 6.02
CA SER A 150 -16.80 11.67 4.78
C SER A 150 -15.26 11.79 4.89
N TYR A 151 -14.78 12.92 5.38
CA TYR A 151 -13.34 13.16 5.59
C TYR A 151 -12.74 12.20 6.61
N THR A 152 -13.35 12.11 7.80
CA THR A 152 -12.84 11.23 8.87
C THR A 152 -12.77 9.78 8.41
N LEU A 153 -13.86 9.28 7.79
CA LEU A 153 -13.90 7.92 7.30
C LEU A 153 -12.91 7.68 6.16
N TRP A 154 -12.72 8.66 5.27
CA TRP A 154 -11.71 8.54 4.21
C TRP A 154 -10.29 8.49 4.77
N GLN A 155 -9.97 9.31 5.78
CA GLN A 155 -8.67 9.28 6.46
C GLN A 155 -8.42 7.93 7.14
N LEU A 156 -9.44 7.35 7.80
CA LEU A 156 -9.36 6.02 8.40
C LEU A 156 -9.14 4.95 7.33
N ALA A 157 -9.89 5.00 6.23
CA ALA A 157 -9.82 4.02 5.15
C ALA A 157 -8.49 4.02 4.40
N ASN A 158 -7.93 5.22 4.12
CA ASN A 158 -6.84 5.35 3.14
C ASN A 158 -5.51 5.85 3.70
N ARG A 159 -5.47 6.38 4.94
CA ARG A 159 -4.24 6.96 5.51
C ARG A 159 -3.86 6.37 6.86
N LYS A 160 -4.76 6.46 7.84
CA LYS A 160 -4.46 6.22 9.25
C LYS A 160 -3.88 4.83 9.54
N PHE A 161 -4.39 3.79 8.89
CA PHE A 161 -4.06 2.41 9.21
C PHE A 161 -3.17 1.71 8.20
N THR A 162 -2.99 2.27 7.01
CA THR A 162 -2.27 1.64 5.89
C THR A 162 -0.89 1.13 6.29
N ASP A 163 -0.08 1.95 6.97
CA ASP A 163 1.28 1.56 7.35
C ASP A 163 1.30 0.53 8.47
N SER A 164 0.34 0.56 9.39
CA SER A 164 0.22 -0.46 10.44
C SER A 164 -0.16 -1.81 9.85
N ILE A 165 -1.10 -1.83 8.90
CA ILE A 165 -1.49 -3.04 8.17
C ILE A 165 -0.29 -3.60 7.38
N LYS A 166 0.45 -2.76 6.67
CA LYS A 166 1.65 -3.18 5.94
C LYS A 166 2.71 -3.80 6.87
N ARG A 167 2.99 -3.17 8.01
CA ARG A 167 3.93 -3.72 9.00
C ARG A 167 3.47 -5.07 9.53
N MET A 168 2.18 -5.19 9.87
CA MET A 168 1.59 -6.43 10.33
C MET A 168 1.70 -7.53 9.27
N THR A 169 1.35 -7.22 8.02
CA THR A 169 1.49 -8.19 6.91
C THR A 169 2.95 -8.57 6.67
N THR A 170 3.89 -7.63 6.77
CA THR A 170 5.32 -7.91 6.63
C THR A 170 5.80 -8.95 7.65
N SER A 171 5.31 -8.88 8.90
CA SER A 171 5.68 -9.85 9.93
C SER A 171 5.09 -11.26 9.72
N LEU A 172 4.10 -11.38 8.83
CA LEU A 172 3.44 -12.65 8.49
C LEU A 172 3.95 -13.26 7.18
N LEU A 173 4.86 -12.56 6.47
CA LEU A 173 5.37 -13.06 5.19
C LEU A 173 6.14 -14.37 5.41
N ASP A 174 5.56 -15.44 4.91
CA ASP A 174 6.20 -16.74 4.71
C ASP A 174 6.02 -17.19 3.26
N GLN A 175 6.60 -18.33 2.89
CA GLN A 175 6.53 -18.84 1.53
C GLN A 175 5.08 -19.06 1.06
N LYS A 176 4.20 -19.55 1.93
CA LYS A 176 2.80 -19.84 1.58
C LYS A 176 2.02 -18.56 1.31
N LEU A 177 2.21 -17.55 2.17
CA LEU A 177 1.56 -16.26 2.00
C LEU A 177 2.11 -15.51 0.78
N ILE A 178 3.43 -15.54 0.55
CA ILE A 178 4.06 -14.94 -0.64
C ILE A 178 3.49 -15.56 -1.91
N ASN A 179 3.43 -16.91 -1.99
CA ASN A 179 2.86 -17.61 -3.15
C ASN A 179 1.38 -17.23 -3.38
N LYS A 180 0.57 -17.20 -2.31
CA LYS A 180 -0.82 -16.72 -2.39
C LYS A 180 -0.90 -15.29 -2.94
N LEU A 181 -0.05 -14.41 -2.45
CA LEU A 181 -0.05 -13.00 -2.86
C LEU A 181 0.37 -12.82 -4.33
N ILE A 182 1.43 -13.51 -4.76
CA ILE A 182 1.91 -13.47 -6.16
C ILE A 182 0.84 -14.00 -7.13
N SER A 183 0.12 -15.06 -6.75
CA SER A 183 -0.93 -15.64 -7.59
C SER A 183 -2.09 -14.68 -7.90
N LYS A 184 -2.22 -13.58 -7.15
CA LYS A 184 -3.20 -12.53 -7.46
C LYS A 184 -2.82 -11.67 -8.67
N HIS A 185 -1.59 -11.79 -9.19
CA HIS A 185 -1.04 -11.00 -10.31
C HIS A 185 -1.20 -9.48 -10.14
N ASP A 186 -1.16 -9.02 -8.90
CA ASP A 186 -1.32 -7.61 -8.55
C ASP A 186 0.05 -6.94 -8.42
N LEU A 187 0.29 -5.96 -9.27
CA LEU A 187 1.57 -5.25 -9.33
C LEU A 187 1.92 -4.55 -8.00
N ALA A 188 0.94 -3.94 -7.32
CA ALA A 188 1.18 -3.26 -6.06
C ALA A 188 1.56 -4.26 -4.94
N VAL A 189 0.96 -5.44 -4.97
CA VAL A 189 1.32 -6.55 -4.06
C VAL A 189 2.75 -7.03 -4.33
N ASN A 190 3.14 -7.17 -5.59
CA ASN A 190 4.50 -7.56 -5.94
C ASN A 190 5.53 -6.51 -5.50
N TYR A 191 5.23 -5.21 -5.66
CA TYR A 191 6.06 -4.14 -5.10
C TYR A 191 6.12 -4.21 -3.57
N PHE A 192 5.01 -4.49 -2.91
CA PHE A 192 4.98 -4.65 -1.46
C PHE A 192 5.91 -5.78 -1.03
N ILE A 193 5.83 -6.96 -1.64
CA ILE A 193 6.68 -8.11 -1.30
C ILE A 193 8.15 -7.75 -1.48
N ILE A 194 8.56 -7.29 -2.67
CA ILE A 194 9.98 -7.04 -2.99
C ILE A 194 10.61 -5.94 -2.12
N ASN A 195 9.79 -4.98 -1.65
CA ASN A 195 10.25 -3.89 -0.79
C ASN A 195 10.31 -4.25 0.70
N ASN A 196 9.67 -5.34 1.13
CA ASN A 196 9.55 -5.72 2.53
C ASN A 196 10.20 -7.07 2.87
N LEU A 197 10.76 -7.80 1.90
CA LEU A 197 11.60 -8.96 2.16
C LEU A 197 12.89 -8.53 2.88
N ASN A 198 13.28 -9.29 3.91
CA ASN A 198 14.59 -9.10 4.52
C ASN A 198 15.68 -9.53 3.54
N PRO A 199 16.87 -8.89 3.54
CA PRO A 199 17.96 -9.27 2.65
C PRO A 199 18.34 -10.76 2.73
N SER A 200 18.28 -11.37 3.92
CA SER A 200 18.55 -12.79 4.15
C SER A 200 17.55 -13.72 3.45
N ASP A 201 16.34 -13.25 3.20
CA ASP A 201 15.25 -14.10 2.70
C ASP A 201 15.20 -14.18 1.18
N PHE A 202 15.92 -13.28 0.49
CA PHE A 202 15.92 -13.24 -0.99
C PHE A 202 16.39 -14.56 -1.61
N LEU A 203 17.35 -15.26 -1.02
CA LEU A 203 17.79 -16.57 -1.51
C LEU A 203 16.74 -17.66 -1.23
N ASN A 204 16.06 -17.59 -0.10
CA ASN A 204 15.01 -18.53 0.27
C ASN A 204 13.80 -18.43 -0.68
N TYR A 205 13.47 -17.20 -1.11
CA TYR A 205 12.33 -16.90 -1.99
C TYR A 205 12.75 -16.64 -3.45
N ARG A 206 13.89 -17.17 -3.89
CA ARG A 206 14.41 -16.90 -5.24
C ARG A 206 13.45 -17.34 -6.35
N ASN A 207 12.70 -18.41 -6.18
CA ASN A 207 11.75 -18.90 -7.18
C ASN A 207 10.56 -17.94 -7.30
N GLU A 208 10.05 -17.45 -6.20
CA GLU A 208 8.98 -16.47 -6.10
C GLU A 208 9.41 -15.13 -6.71
N ILE A 209 10.65 -14.72 -6.50
CA ILE A 209 11.23 -13.52 -7.10
C ILE A 209 11.35 -13.69 -8.63
N ILE A 210 11.82 -14.85 -9.08
CA ILE A 210 11.88 -15.20 -10.52
C ILE A 210 10.47 -15.14 -11.13
N GLU A 211 9.46 -15.68 -10.44
CA GLU A 211 8.08 -15.63 -10.88
C GLU A 211 7.58 -14.17 -10.99
N MET A 212 7.76 -13.37 -9.95
CA MET A 212 7.39 -11.95 -9.97
C MET A 212 8.04 -11.19 -11.13
N ILE A 213 9.35 -11.43 -11.38
CA ILE A 213 10.06 -10.81 -12.51
C ILE A 213 9.53 -11.33 -13.86
N THR A 214 9.06 -12.58 -13.90
CA THR A 214 8.54 -13.20 -15.12
C THR A 214 7.18 -12.65 -15.52
N ILE A 215 6.28 -12.49 -14.58
CA ILE A 215 4.90 -12.02 -14.84
C ILE A 215 4.81 -10.50 -15.03
N ASN A 216 5.79 -9.73 -14.52
CA ASN A 216 5.81 -8.29 -14.61
C ASN A 216 6.80 -7.78 -15.68
N LYS A 217 6.68 -6.51 -16.05
CA LYS A 217 7.51 -5.87 -17.08
C LYS A 217 7.95 -4.46 -16.65
N GLY A 218 8.88 -3.89 -17.40
CA GLY A 218 9.22 -2.48 -17.31
C GLY A 218 9.82 -2.08 -15.96
N TYR A 219 9.22 -1.08 -15.33
CA TYR A 219 9.74 -0.48 -14.08
C TYR A 219 9.80 -1.44 -12.91
N PHE A 220 8.86 -2.39 -12.80
CA PHE A 220 8.89 -3.36 -11.71
C PHE A 220 10.18 -4.18 -11.75
N VAL A 221 10.54 -4.73 -12.91
CA VAL A 221 11.73 -5.58 -13.05
C VAL A 221 13.00 -4.82 -12.69
N LYS A 222 13.12 -3.57 -13.17
CA LYS A 222 14.22 -2.69 -12.80
C LYS A 222 14.28 -2.46 -11.27
N SER A 223 13.16 -2.10 -10.68
CA SER A 223 13.05 -1.84 -9.24
C SER A 223 13.37 -3.08 -8.41
N ALA A 224 12.88 -4.26 -8.82
CA ALA A 224 13.20 -5.52 -8.18
C ALA A 224 14.70 -5.79 -8.17
N ILE A 225 15.36 -5.67 -9.34
CA ILE A 225 16.81 -5.84 -9.48
C ILE A 225 17.58 -4.88 -8.55
N GLU A 226 17.14 -3.62 -8.45
CA GLU A 226 17.81 -2.62 -7.61
C GLU A 226 17.61 -2.87 -6.10
N LYS A 227 16.53 -3.55 -5.71
CA LYS A 227 16.23 -3.93 -4.33
C LYS A 227 16.89 -5.23 -3.89
N MET A 228 17.17 -6.13 -4.84
CA MET A 228 17.81 -7.41 -4.55
C MET A 228 19.19 -7.18 -3.96
N PRO A 229 19.55 -7.84 -2.83
CA PRO A 229 20.91 -7.84 -2.29
C PRO A 229 21.88 -8.39 -3.34
N ARG A 230 23.10 -7.86 -3.37
CA ARG A 230 24.11 -8.32 -4.36
C ARG A 230 24.42 -9.80 -4.25
N GLU A 231 24.36 -10.35 -3.07
CA GLU A 231 24.64 -11.73 -2.74
C GLU A 231 23.75 -12.71 -3.52
N ILE A 232 22.52 -12.31 -3.83
CA ILE A 232 21.60 -13.15 -4.61
C ILE A 232 22.11 -13.39 -6.03
N PHE A 233 22.88 -12.44 -6.59
CA PHE A 233 23.43 -12.58 -7.94
C PHE A 233 24.63 -13.53 -7.99
N GLN A 234 25.10 -14.07 -6.85
CA GLN A 234 26.04 -15.18 -6.82
C GLN A 234 25.36 -16.54 -7.06
N ASP A 235 24.06 -16.62 -6.85
CA ASP A 235 23.27 -17.84 -7.09
C ASP A 235 23.22 -18.15 -8.59
N SER A 236 23.60 -19.38 -8.95
CA SER A 236 23.70 -19.81 -10.36
C SER A 236 22.34 -19.87 -11.05
N ILE A 237 21.26 -20.14 -10.31
CA ILE A 237 19.88 -20.18 -10.83
C ILE A 237 19.43 -18.77 -11.21
N ILE A 238 19.72 -17.80 -10.35
CA ILE A 238 19.45 -16.38 -10.63
C ILE A 238 20.24 -15.91 -11.85
N GLN A 239 21.54 -16.24 -11.92
CA GLN A 239 22.35 -15.88 -13.09
C GLN A 239 21.84 -16.50 -14.38
N ASP A 240 21.47 -17.78 -14.36
CA ASP A 240 20.96 -18.49 -15.54
C ASP A 240 19.60 -17.90 -15.99
N PHE A 241 18.72 -17.56 -15.04
CA PHE A 241 17.47 -16.84 -15.33
C PHE A 241 17.73 -15.52 -16.04
N PHE A 242 18.66 -14.70 -15.52
CA PHE A 242 19.01 -13.42 -16.14
C PHE A 242 19.72 -13.61 -17.49
N ALA A 243 20.59 -14.62 -17.65
CA ALA A 243 21.23 -14.92 -18.91
C ALA A 243 20.21 -15.19 -20.01
N LYS A 244 19.17 -15.98 -19.73
CA LYS A 244 18.10 -16.31 -20.69
C LYS A 244 17.22 -15.11 -21.07
N ARG A 245 17.11 -14.13 -20.19
CA ARG A 245 16.19 -13.01 -20.35
C ARG A 245 16.85 -11.66 -20.64
N PHE A 246 18.14 -11.52 -20.49
CA PHE A 246 18.86 -10.26 -20.57
C PHE A 246 18.52 -9.46 -21.84
N LYS A 247 18.52 -10.10 -23.01
CA LYS A 247 18.17 -9.47 -24.29
C LYS A 247 16.73 -8.95 -24.38
N THR A 248 15.81 -9.49 -23.56
CA THR A 248 14.40 -9.07 -23.56
C THR A 248 14.13 -7.88 -22.67
N PHE A 249 15.07 -7.54 -21.80
CA PHE A 249 14.94 -6.38 -20.91
C PHE A 249 15.21 -5.07 -21.67
N ASN A 250 14.49 -4.03 -21.28
CA ASN A 250 14.78 -2.70 -21.76
C ASN A 250 16.18 -2.23 -21.27
N TYR A 251 16.69 -1.19 -21.91
CA TYR A 251 18.02 -0.64 -21.63
C TYR A 251 18.25 -0.32 -20.13
N PHE A 252 17.28 0.33 -19.49
CA PHE A 252 17.42 0.74 -18.08
C PHE A 252 17.49 -0.48 -17.14
N THR A 253 16.73 -1.52 -17.43
CA THR A 253 16.76 -2.79 -16.69
C THR A 253 18.08 -3.52 -16.91
N GLN A 254 18.59 -3.56 -18.17
CA GLN A 254 19.91 -4.13 -18.47
C GLN A 254 21.02 -3.40 -17.69
N VAL A 255 21.01 -2.08 -17.67
CA VAL A 255 21.98 -1.28 -16.92
C VAL A 255 21.88 -1.51 -15.40
N ALA A 256 20.66 -1.58 -14.85
CA ALA A 256 20.45 -1.89 -13.44
C ALA A 256 21.05 -3.25 -13.08
N PHE A 257 20.78 -4.28 -13.88
CA PHE A 257 21.34 -5.61 -13.67
C PHE A 257 22.88 -5.62 -13.74
N LEU A 258 23.45 -5.02 -14.79
CA LEU A 258 24.91 -4.94 -14.94
C LEU A 258 25.59 -4.26 -13.74
N LYS A 259 24.97 -3.25 -13.14
CA LYS A 259 25.49 -2.59 -11.94
C LYS A 259 25.53 -3.51 -10.72
N GLN A 260 24.59 -4.45 -10.61
CA GLN A 260 24.56 -5.42 -9.49
C GLN A 260 25.67 -6.48 -9.59
N LEU A 261 26.22 -6.74 -10.78
CA LEU A 261 27.22 -7.78 -11.00
C LEU A 261 28.65 -7.39 -10.57
N ASN A 262 28.85 -6.27 -9.85
CA ASN A 262 30.17 -5.88 -9.38
C ASN A 262 30.77 -6.94 -8.43
N SER A 263 31.97 -7.43 -8.75
CA SER A 263 32.71 -8.43 -7.96
C SER A 263 31.96 -9.78 -7.81
N ILE A 264 31.05 -10.08 -8.75
CA ILE A 264 30.33 -11.36 -8.81
C ILE A 264 31.05 -12.28 -9.82
N SER A 265 31.29 -13.52 -9.40
CA SER A 265 31.76 -14.56 -10.32
C SER A 265 30.65 -14.98 -11.26
N LEU A 266 30.82 -14.82 -12.56
CA LEU A 266 29.79 -15.10 -13.55
C LEU A 266 29.84 -16.53 -14.06
N ILE A 267 28.69 -17.19 -14.19
CA ILE A 267 28.57 -18.50 -14.85
C ILE A 267 28.83 -18.36 -16.36
N PRO A 268 29.26 -19.46 -17.03
CA PRO A 268 29.61 -19.41 -18.48
C PRO A 268 28.44 -18.93 -19.35
N SER A 269 27.19 -19.34 -19.08
CA SER A 269 26.01 -18.93 -19.86
C SER A 269 25.79 -17.42 -19.80
N LEU A 270 25.91 -16.80 -18.61
CA LEU A 270 25.76 -15.36 -18.45
C LEU A 270 26.92 -14.61 -19.13
N LYS A 271 28.18 -15.06 -18.98
CA LYS A 271 29.31 -14.46 -19.69
C LYS A 271 29.08 -14.46 -21.21
N LYS A 272 28.66 -15.60 -21.77
CA LYS A 272 28.37 -15.74 -23.20
C LYS A 272 27.28 -14.77 -23.65
N GLU A 273 26.19 -14.68 -22.89
CA GLU A 273 25.09 -13.76 -23.23
C GLU A 273 25.55 -12.31 -23.18
N LEU A 274 26.26 -11.88 -22.12
CA LEU A 274 26.73 -10.51 -22.00
C LEU A 274 27.69 -10.13 -23.15
N MET A 275 28.58 -11.05 -23.56
CA MET A 275 29.46 -10.84 -24.74
C MET A 275 28.66 -10.61 -26.02
N SER A 276 27.58 -11.38 -26.22
CA SER A 276 26.69 -11.25 -27.39
C SER A 276 25.93 -9.96 -27.47
N GLN A 277 25.74 -9.28 -26.31
CA GLN A 277 24.96 -8.06 -26.18
C GLN A 277 25.78 -6.77 -26.28
N LYS A 278 27.08 -6.85 -26.56
CA LYS A 278 27.89 -5.67 -26.87
C LYS A 278 27.36 -5.00 -28.12
N ASP A 279 27.19 -3.69 -28.06
CA ASP A 279 26.69 -2.87 -29.17
C ASP A 279 27.59 -1.65 -29.34
N ASN A 280 28.21 -1.52 -30.51
CA ASN A 280 29.11 -0.41 -30.81
C ASN A 280 28.49 0.99 -30.68
N ARG A 281 27.14 1.05 -30.59
CA ARG A 281 26.41 2.31 -30.45
C ARG A 281 26.16 2.70 -28.97
N ASN A 282 26.49 1.83 -28.01
CA ASN A 282 26.23 2.05 -26.61
C ASN A 282 27.45 1.87 -25.72
N SER A 283 28.27 2.92 -25.64
CA SER A 283 29.51 2.92 -24.87
C SER A 283 29.30 2.62 -23.38
N LEU A 284 28.22 3.16 -22.75
CA LEU A 284 27.96 2.92 -21.33
C LEU A 284 27.67 1.44 -21.05
N LYS A 285 26.78 0.82 -21.82
CA LYS A 285 26.48 -0.61 -21.67
C LYS A 285 27.72 -1.47 -21.91
N ASN A 286 28.48 -1.17 -22.95
CA ASN A 286 29.73 -1.91 -23.29
C ASN A 286 30.76 -1.80 -22.16
N ASN A 287 31.00 -0.61 -21.62
CA ASN A 287 31.90 -0.41 -20.50
C ASN A 287 31.46 -1.20 -19.24
N LEU A 288 30.18 -1.25 -18.98
CA LEU A 288 29.64 -2.06 -17.89
C LEU A 288 29.84 -3.55 -18.12
N ILE A 289 29.62 -4.06 -19.34
CA ILE A 289 29.84 -5.45 -19.71
C ILE A 289 31.34 -5.80 -19.59
N GLU A 290 32.22 -4.99 -20.14
CA GLU A 290 33.69 -5.22 -20.11
C GLU A 290 34.22 -5.32 -18.68
N LYS A 291 33.82 -4.38 -17.83
CA LYS A 291 34.18 -4.42 -16.38
C LYS A 291 33.71 -5.68 -15.64
N LYS A 292 32.81 -6.49 -16.22
CA LYS A 292 32.34 -7.74 -15.64
C LYS A 292 33.00 -8.98 -16.21
N LEU A 293 33.58 -8.84 -17.38
CA LEU A 293 34.19 -9.97 -18.11
C LEU A 293 35.71 -10.06 -17.88
N PHE A 294 36.31 -8.93 -17.59
CA PHE A 294 37.73 -8.75 -17.34
C PHE A 294 38.01 -8.04 -16.01
#